data_2c9e4dd209297af06279d42d133438d1
#
_entry.id   2c9e4dd209297af06279d42d133438d1
#
_cell.length_a   1.000
_cell.length_b   1.000
_cell.length_c   1.000
_cell.angle_alpha   90.00
_cell.angle_beta   90.00
_cell.angle_gamma   90.00
#
_symmetry.space_group_name_H-M   'P 1'
#
loop_
_entity.id
_entity.type
_entity.pdbx_description
1 polymer ?
#
loop_
_entity_poly.entity_id
_entity_poly.type
_entity_poly.pdbx_seq_one_letter_code
_entity_poly.pdbx_strand_id
1 'polypeptide(L)'
;MLTGDATAGYTVDWTGRFRGHAPAVLRPADTAEVAGVLAVCHRAGVPVVPQGGNTGLVGGGVPGHGEVVLSLARLDRLDPVDADAGQVTAGAGVPLQQVAGADPGLDLGVLIASRDSATVGGAVATNAGGLRVLRYGSMRAQLRGIEAVLADGTVVSHLAGLVKDNTGYDYPSLLAGSEGTLAVITAARIQLVPRPADPVTVIVGLGGPAEVHDLARAALRAVPGLLSAEFFTRAGLDVLAEHAGLVPPLRDPVPAFLLLEAAGPGAAEDLAALAGDYPVAVATTAADRTRLWAYRERHPEAAGFLGVPLKLDVSVPAANWVTLATRVGEVVRAVDPDAQAIIYGHVADGNLHVNVVPSAEADGRHEDAVFGFVASLGGSISAEHGIGALKARWLPLTRSAPERALFARIRAAFDPAGILNPHVLPSETYS
;
A
#
# COMPACT_ATOMS: atom_id res chain seq x y z
N MET A 1 -21.44 2.54 -20.32
CA MET A 1 -22.15 1.85 -19.24
C MET A 1 -22.15 0.35 -19.54
N LEU A 2 -21.88 -0.49 -18.56
CA LEU A 2 -21.97 -1.96 -18.62
C LEU A 2 -23.04 -2.42 -17.63
N THR A 3 -23.76 -3.50 -17.95
CA THR A 3 -24.79 -4.10 -17.10
C THR A 3 -24.79 -5.62 -17.24
N GLY A 4 -25.46 -6.35 -16.35
CA GLY A 4 -25.52 -7.80 -16.38
C GLY A 4 -24.13 -8.44 -16.26
N ASP A 5 -23.89 -9.53 -17.00
CA ASP A 5 -22.62 -10.30 -16.92
C ASP A 5 -21.37 -9.48 -17.23
N ALA A 6 -21.50 -8.37 -17.97
CA ALA A 6 -20.37 -7.47 -18.25
C ALA A 6 -19.84 -6.73 -17.00
N THR A 7 -20.54 -6.79 -15.86
CA THR A 7 -20.09 -6.20 -14.60
C THR A 7 -19.18 -7.13 -13.79
N ALA A 8 -19.11 -8.41 -14.10
CA ALA A 8 -18.46 -9.45 -13.28
C ALA A 8 -16.99 -9.14 -12.92
N GLY A 9 -16.20 -8.58 -13.88
CA GLY A 9 -14.81 -8.20 -13.65
C GLY A 9 -14.61 -7.02 -12.71
N TYR A 10 -15.68 -6.30 -12.36
CA TYR A 10 -15.64 -5.12 -11.48
C TYR A 10 -16.19 -5.41 -10.08
N THR A 11 -16.78 -6.56 -9.86
CA THR A 11 -17.49 -6.91 -8.62
C THR A 11 -16.73 -7.89 -7.73
N VAL A 12 -15.52 -8.26 -8.12
CA VAL A 12 -14.62 -9.15 -7.37
C VAL A 12 -13.25 -8.52 -7.33
N ASP A 13 -12.61 -8.49 -6.15
CA ASP A 13 -11.22 -8.06 -6.04
C ASP A 13 -10.26 -9.14 -6.62
N TRP A 14 -9.00 -8.77 -6.85
CA TRP A 14 -8.01 -9.70 -7.41
C TRP A 14 -7.69 -10.89 -6.47
N THR A 15 -7.94 -10.78 -5.17
CA THR A 15 -7.75 -11.87 -4.20
C THR A 15 -8.88 -12.89 -4.23
N GLY A 16 -10.03 -12.52 -4.81
CA GLY A 16 -11.26 -13.30 -4.78
C GLY A 16 -11.95 -13.34 -3.41
N ARG A 17 -11.41 -12.64 -2.41
CA ARG A 17 -11.94 -12.58 -1.04
C ARG A 17 -13.18 -11.71 -0.93
N PHE A 18 -13.19 -10.58 -1.64
CA PHE A 18 -14.31 -9.65 -1.66
C PHE A 18 -15.10 -9.83 -2.94
N ARG A 19 -16.39 -10.15 -2.79
CA ARG A 19 -17.33 -10.36 -3.90
C ARG A 19 -18.58 -9.55 -3.62
N GLY A 20 -19.05 -8.85 -4.62
CA GLY A 20 -20.23 -8.04 -4.52
C GLY A 20 -21.08 -8.07 -5.78
N HIS A 21 -21.98 -7.10 -5.90
CA HIS A 21 -22.90 -6.94 -7.03
C HIS A 21 -23.04 -5.46 -7.38
N ALA A 22 -23.00 -5.14 -8.66
CA ALA A 22 -23.27 -3.79 -9.16
C ALA A 22 -24.40 -3.83 -10.21
N PRO A 23 -25.42 -2.96 -10.11
CA PRO A 23 -26.46 -2.83 -11.14
C PRO A 23 -25.88 -2.30 -12.45
N ALA A 24 -24.81 -1.51 -12.38
CA ALA A 24 -24.12 -0.96 -13.54
C ALA A 24 -22.67 -0.59 -13.23
N VAL A 25 -21.84 -0.60 -14.26
CA VAL A 25 -20.50 -0.04 -14.27
C VAL A 25 -20.48 1.16 -15.23
N LEU A 26 -20.18 2.33 -14.70
CA LEU A 26 -20.03 3.57 -15.46
C LEU A 26 -18.53 3.79 -15.76
N ARG A 27 -18.21 4.15 -16.99
CA ARG A 27 -16.84 4.27 -17.49
C ARG A 27 -16.63 5.62 -18.18
N PRO A 28 -16.57 6.72 -17.41
CA PRO A 28 -16.32 8.06 -17.95
C PRO A 28 -14.96 8.13 -18.67
N ALA A 29 -14.88 8.99 -19.68
CA ALA A 29 -13.65 9.21 -20.45
C ALA A 29 -12.85 10.42 -19.97
N ASP A 30 -13.48 11.33 -19.24
CA ASP A 30 -12.87 12.55 -18.73
C ASP A 30 -13.53 13.03 -17.42
N THR A 31 -12.97 14.09 -16.83
CA THR A 31 -13.44 14.69 -15.58
C THR A 31 -14.86 15.27 -15.71
N ALA A 32 -15.23 15.78 -16.86
CA ALA A 32 -16.58 16.35 -17.08
C ALA A 32 -17.64 15.23 -17.06
N GLU A 33 -17.35 14.09 -17.66
CA GLU A 33 -18.23 12.91 -17.58
C GLU A 33 -18.32 12.36 -16.16
N VAL A 34 -17.22 12.34 -15.38
CA VAL A 34 -17.23 11.98 -13.95
C VAL A 34 -18.15 12.93 -13.18
N ALA A 35 -18.02 14.24 -13.39
CA ALA A 35 -18.85 15.26 -12.75
C ALA A 35 -20.34 15.07 -13.07
N GLY A 36 -20.65 14.82 -14.34
CA GLY A 36 -22.03 14.55 -14.78
C GLY A 36 -22.63 13.31 -14.12
N VAL A 37 -21.86 12.22 -14.02
CA VAL A 37 -22.27 10.98 -13.35
C VAL A 37 -22.54 11.23 -11.86
N LEU A 38 -21.61 11.85 -11.14
CA LEU A 38 -21.74 12.11 -9.71
C LEU A 38 -22.91 13.04 -9.41
N ALA A 39 -23.09 14.10 -10.19
CA ALA A 39 -24.24 15.00 -10.06
C ALA A 39 -25.60 14.26 -10.21
N VAL A 40 -25.70 13.28 -11.10
CA VAL A 40 -26.90 12.44 -11.25
C VAL A 40 -27.06 11.53 -10.04
N CYS A 41 -26.01 10.81 -9.63
CA CYS A 41 -26.02 9.90 -8.49
C CYS A 41 -26.37 10.64 -7.19
N HIS A 42 -25.79 11.83 -6.99
CA HIS A 42 -26.07 12.68 -5.83
C HIS A 42 -27.54 13.05 -5.72
N ARG A 43 -28.15 13.57 -6.82
CA ARG A 43 -29.56 13.94 -6.83
C ARG A 43 -30.50 12.76 -6.63
N ALA A 44 -30.10 11.57 -7.07
CA ALA A 44 -30.88 10.35 -6.97
C ALA A 44 -30.61 9.54 -5.68
N GLY A 45 -29.64 9.93 -4.86
CA GLY A 45 -29.20 9.17 -3.68
C GLY A 45 -28.60 7.80 -4.04
N VAL A 46 -27.98 7.66 -5.23
CA VAL A 46 -27.40 6.40 -5.70
C VAL A 46 -25.95 6.30 -5.21
N PRO A 47 -25.61 5.28 -4.42
CA PRO A 47 -24.24 5.09 -3.92
C PRO A 47 -23.29 4.65 -5.03
N VAL A 48 -22.05 5.13 -4.94
CA VAL A 48 -21.00 4.96 -5.96
C VAL A 48 -19.71 4.41 -5.32
N VAL A 49 -19.15 3.38 -5.91
CA VAL A 49 -17.80 2.86 -5.60
C VAL A 49 -16.84 3.29 -6.71
N PRO A 50 -15.93 4.24 -6.46
CA PRO A 50 -14.86 4.57 -7.40
C PRO A 50 -13.88 3.39 -7.51
N GLN A 51 -13.50 3.03 -8.75
CA GLN A 51 -12.60 1.90 -8.97
C GLN A 51 -11.51 2.28 -9.97
N GLY A 52 -10.24 2.10 -9.56
CA GLY A 52 -9.06 2.14 -10.43
C GLY A 52 -8.68 0.74 -10.90
N GLY A 53 -7.45 0.30 -10.63
CA GLY A 53 -6.92 -1.02 -10.98
C GLY A 53 -7.47 -2.20 -10.17
N ASN A 54 -8.29 -1.97 -9.16
CA ASN A 54 -8.88 -2.96 -8.25
C ASN A 54 -7.85 -3.89 -7.59
N THR A 55 -6.67 -3.37 -7.26
CA THR A 55 -5.54 -4.10 -6.65
C THR A 55 -5.49 -4.02 -5.14
N GLY A 56 -6.45 -3.32 -4.51
CA GLY A 56 -6.53 -3.14 -3.06
C GLY A 56 -6.83 -4.45 -2.32
N LEU A 57 -6.43 -4.52 -1.04
CA LEU A 57 -6.48 -5.73 -0.20
C LEU A 57 -7.58 -5.68 0.88
N VAL A 58 -8.34 -4.60 0.95
CA VAL A 58 -9.31 -4.33 2.03
C VAL A 58 -10.76 -4.12 1.53
N GLY A 59 -11.03 -4.48 0.28
CA GLY A 59 -12.37 -4.45 -0.32
C GLY A 59 -12.89 -3.06 -0.68
N GLY A 60 -12.05 -2.01 -0.65
CA GLY A 60 -12.49 -0.62 -0.89
C GLY A 60 -12.95 -0.31 -2.32
N GLY A 61 -12.61 -1.14 -3.29
CA GLY A 61 -13.04 -1.01 -4.69
C GLY A 61 -14.17 -1.95 -5.11
N VAL A 62 -14.76 -2.74 -4.18
CA VAL A 62 -15.79 -3.74 -4.50
C VAL A 62 -17.17 -3.25 -4.05
N PRO A 63 -18.20 -3.30 -4.93
CA PRO A 63 -19.57 -2.88 -4.60
C PRO A 63 -20.24 -3.95 -3.73
N GLY A 64 -20.15 -3.82 -2.41
CA GLY A 64 -20.63 -4.83 -1.45
C GLY A 64 -22.17 -4.91 -1.31
N HIS A 65 -22.90 -3.82 -1.61
CA HIS A 65 -24.33 -3.70 -1.30
C HIS A 65 -25.17 -3.16 -2.47
N GLY A 66 -24.69 -3.34 -3.70
CA GLY A 66 -25.42 -2.94 -4.90
C GLY A 66 -25.16 -1.51 -5.35
N GLU A 67 -24.02 -0.94 -4.99
CA GLU A 67 -23.57 0.36 -5.49
C GLU A 67 -23.26 0.31 -6.99
N VAL A 68 -23.35 1.44 -7.63
CA VAL A 68 -22.83 1.63 -8.98
C VAL A 68 -21.30 1.70 -8.92
N VAL A 69 -20.60 0.96 -9.79
CA VAL A 69 -19.17 1.11 -9.94
C VAL A 69 -18.85 2.25 -10.90
N LEU A 70 -17.98 3.16 -10.48
CA LEU A 70 -17.43 4.22 -11.31
C LEU A 70 -15.97 3.86 -11.66
N SER A 71 -15.78 3.20 -12.80
CA SER A 71 -14.46 2.79 -13.27
C SER A 71 -13.74 3.96 -13.93
N LEU A 72 -12.57 4.30 -13.39
CA LEU A 72 -11.72 5.40 -13.85
C LEU A 72 -10.68 4.96 -14.89
N ALA A 73 -10.73 3.72 -15.34
CA ALA A 73 -9.72 3.14 -16.26
C ALA A 73 -9.55 3.88 -17.58
N ARG A 74 -10.53 4.70 -18.00
CA ARG A 74 -10.47 5.50 -19.24
C ARG A 74 -9.89 6.90 -19.05
N LEU A 75 -9.61 7.31 -17.82
CA LEU A 75 -8.88 8.52 -17.52
C LEU A 75 -7.37 8.24 -17.64
N ASP A 76 -6.94 7.81 -18.79
CA ASP A 76 -5.63 7.22 -19.09
C ASP A 76 -4.64 8.20 -19.75
N ARG A 77 -4.95 9.49 -19.76
CA ARG A 77 -4.06 10.52 -20.28
C ARG A 77 -2.82 10.67 -19.39
N LEU A 78 -1.64 10.56 -20.00
CA LEU A 78 -0.35 10.88 -19.40
C LEU A 78 0.26 12.06 -20.15
N ASP A 79 0.46 13.18 -19.46
CA ASP A 79 1.11 14.35 -20.06
C ASP A 79 2.62 14.12 -20.22
N PRO A 80 3.32 14.88 -21.08
CA PRO A 80 4.77 14.88 -21.13
C PRO A 80 5.36 15.24 -19.76
N VAL A 81 6.50 14.63 -19.43
CA VAL A 81 7.24 14.98 -18.20
C VAL A 81 7.76 16.41 -18.29
N ASP A 82 7.47 17.20 -17.29
CA ASP A 82 8.06 18.49 -17.03
C ASP A 82 9.47 18.25 -16.46
N ALA A 83 10.47 18.27 -17.36
CA ALA A 83 11.85 17.92 -16.99
C ALA A 83 12.48 18.91 -16.01
N ASP A 84 12.11 20.19 -16.08
CA ASP A 84 12.66 21.23 -15.19
C ASP A 84 12.15 21.05 -13.75
N ALA A 85 10.88 20.67 -13.61
CA ALA A 85 10.28 20.40 -12.30
C ALA A 85 10.48 18.94 -11.84
N GLY A 86 10.84 18.03 -12.74
CA GLY A 86 10.84 16.60 -12.48
C GLY A 86 9.44 16.08 -12.12
N GLN A 87 8.41 16.55 -12.82
CA GLN A 87 7.01 16.26 -12.49
C GLN A 87 6.23 15.77 -13.71
N VAL A 88 5.16 15.03 -13.47
CA VAL A 88 4.25 14.59 -14.52
C VAL A 88 2.80 14.70 -14.05
N THR A 89 1.89 15.11 -14.95
CA THR A 89 0.44 15.03 -14.70
C THR A 89 -0.11 13.78 -15.36
N ALA A 90 -0.82 12.98 -14.58
CA ALA A 90 -1.42 11.73 -15.03
C ALA A 90 -2.90 11.64 -14.63
N GLY A 91 -3.73 11.17 -15.53
CA GLY A 91 -5.10 10.80 -15.25
C GLY A 91 -5.20 9.65 -14.25
N ALA A 92 -6.30 9.56 -13.54
CA ALA A 92 -6.51 8.60 -12.46
C ALA A 92 -6.42 7.12 -12.91
N GLY A 93 -6.69 6.83 -14.18
CA GLY A 93 -6.65 5.49 -14.77
C GLY A 93 -5.26 5.06 -15.28
N VAL A 94 -4.27 5.95 -15.30
CA VAL A 94 -2.90 5.63 -15.77
C VAL A 94 -2.26 4.61 -14.81
N PRO A 95 -1.75 3.46 -15.32
CA PRO A 95 -0.98 2.53 -14.49
C PRO A 95 0.32 3.16 -13.94
N LEU A 96 0.69 2.82 -12.71
CA LEU A 96 1.92 3.34 -12.08
C LEU A 96 3.18 2.97 -12.89
N GLN A 97 3.20 1.80 -13.52
CA GLN A 97 4.30 1.36 -14.38
C GLN A 97 4.49 2.31 -15.58
N GLN A 98 3.40 2.84 -16.14
CA GLN A 98 3.49 3.79 -17.24
C GLN A 98 4.09 5.13 -16.79
N VAL A 99 3.75 5.60 -15.59
CA VAL A 99 4.37 6.78 -14.98
C VAL A 99 5.86 6.56 -14.72
N ALA A 100 6.24 5.40 -14.17
CA ALA A 100 7.62 5.03 -13.93
C ALA A 100 8.48 4.91 -15.21
N GLY A 101 7.84 4.65 -16.34
CA GLY A 101 8.48 4.56 -17.67
C GLY A 101 8.43 5.85 -18.49
N ALA A 102 7.86 6.94 -17.95
CA ALA A 102 7.64 8.18 -18.74
C ALA A 102 8.93 8.94 -19.08
N ASP A 103 10.00 8.73 -18.32
CA ASP A 103 11.30 9.35 -18.56
C ASP A 103 12.45 8.37 -18.27
N PRO A 104 13.51 8.33 -19.09
CA PRO A 104 14.62 7.38 -18.88
C PRO A 104 15.48 7.69 -17.65
N GLY A 105 15.57 8.95 -17.22
CA GLY A 105 16.38 9.41 -16.08
C GLY A 105 15.61 9.54 -14.79
N LEU A 106 14.28 9.48 -14.85
CA LEU A 106 13.38 9.64 -13.71
C LEU A 106 12.57 8.36 -13.45
N ASP A 107 12.08 8.22 -12.25
CA ASP A 107 11.26 7.09 -11.81
C ASP A 107 10.17 7.57 -10.85
N LEU A 108 9.15 6.76 -10.65
CA LEU A 108 8.18 6.98 -9.58
C LEU A 108 8.82 6.60 -8.24
N GLY A 109 8.71 7.48 -7.23
CA GLY A 109 9.26 7.23 -5.90
C GLY A 109 8.56 6.09 -5.14
N VAL A 110 7.31 5.79 -5.50
CA VAL A 110 6.52 4.68 -4.94
C VAL A 110 6.75 3.41 -5.74
N LEU A 111 7.18 2.34 -5.07
CA LEU A 111 7.44 1.03 -5.67
C LEU A 111 6.64 -0.04 -4.95
N ILE A 112 5.55 -0.51 -5.59
CA ILE A 112 4.66 -1.56 -5.09
C ILE A 112 4.60 -2.74 -6.07
N ALA A 113 4.32 -3.93 -5.56
CA ALA A 113 4.27 -5.16 -6.36
C ALA A 113 3.22 -5.12 -7.49
N SER A 114 2.11 -4.43 -7.27
CA SER A 114 0.99 -4.34 -8.24
C SER A 114 1.11 -3.17 -9.23
N ARG A 115 2.27 -2.54 -9.40
CA ARG A 115 2.45 -1.31 -10.19
C ARG A 115 1.98 -1.41 -11.65
N ASP A 116 1.95 -2.61 -12.22
CA ASP A 116 1.49 -2.83 -13.59
C ASP A 116 -0.03 -2.64 -13.75
N SER A 117 -0.79 -2.85 -12.68
CA SER A 117 -2.25 -2.80 -12.65
C SER A 117 -2.78 -1.69 -11.75
N ALA A 118 -2.06 -1.32 -10.69
CA ALA A 118 -2.42 -0.21 -9.82
C ALA A 118 -2.36 1.11 -10.59
N THR A 119 -3.38 1.94 -10.43
CA THR A 119 -3.52 3.21 -11.15
C THR A 119 -3.20 4.41 -10.27
N VAL A 120 -2.83 5.53 -10.88
CA VAL A 120 -2.50 6.79 -10.20
C VAL A 120 -3.60 7.21 -9.23
N GLY A 121 -4.87 7.25 -9.67
CA GLY A 121 -6.00 7.64 -8.81
C GLY A 121 -6.19 6.70 -7.63
N GLY A 122 -6.06 5.38 -7.86
CA GLY A 122 -6.12 4.38 -6.80
C GLY A 122 -4.99 4.52 -5.80
N ALA A 123 -3.74 4.69 -6.27
CA ALA A 123 -2.57 4.86 -5.43
C ALA A 123 -2.62 6.14 -4.57
N VAL A 124 -3.11 7.27 -5.14
CA VAL A 124 -3.34 8.49 -4.38
C VAL A 124 -4.47 8.29 -3.36
N ALA A 125 -5.61 7.73 -3.78
CA ALA A 125 -6.76 7.51 -2.91
C ALA A 125 -6.45 6.61 -1.71
N THR A 126 -5.53 5.63 -1.84
CA THR A 126 -5.10 4.75 -0.75
C THR A 126 -3.82 5.21 -0.07
N ASN A 127 -3.19 6.29 -0.55
CA ASN A 127 -1.87 6.74 -0.12
C ASN A 127 -0.85 5.60 -0.15
N ALA A 128 -0.75 4.91 -1.28
CA ALA A 128 0.09 3.75 -1.46
C ALA A 128 1.55 4.01 -1.03
N GLY A 129 2.13 3.03 -0.34
CA GLY A 129 3.52 3.05 0.12
C GLY A 129 4.43 2.13 -0.71
N GLY A 130 5.12 1.20 -0.05
CA GLY A 130 5.95 0.16 -0.66
C GLY A 130 7.43 0.25 -0.32
N LEU A 131 8.25 -0.39 -1.11
CA LEU A 131 9.65 -0.72 -0.80
C LEU A 131 10.59 0.49 -0.61
N ARG A 132 10.24 1.67 -1.13
CA ARG A 132 11.10 2.88 -1.08
C ARG A 132 10.54 4.01 -0.23
N VAL A 133 9.54 3.73 0.63
CA VAL A 133 8.93 4.73 1.52
C VAL A 133 9.96 5.38 2.43
N LEU A 134 10.92 4.62 2.94
CA LEU A 134 11.99 5.17 3.78
C LEU A 134 12.79 6.30 3.11
N ARG A 135 12.89 6.29 1.78
CA ARG A 135 13.67 7.27 0.99
C ARG A 135 12.82 8.39 0.42
N TYR A 136 11.65 8.05 -0.15
CA TYR A 136 10.86 8.97 -0.95
C TYR A 136 9.48 9.27 -0.35
N GLY A 137 9.09 8.58 0.74
CA GLY A 137 7.75 8.67 1.30
C GLY A 137 6.70 7.91 0.49
N SER A 138 5.47 7.95 0.98
CA SER A 138 4.30 7.38 0.32
C SER A 138 3.80 8.27 -0.83
N MET A 139 2.73 7.85 -1.50
CA MET A 139 2.13 8.58 -2.62
C MET A 139 1.76 10.03 -2.28
N ARG A 140 1.31 10.29 -1.04
CA ARG A 140 1.05 11.66 -0.54
C ARG A 140 2.29 12.54 -0.59
N ALA A 141 3.47 12.02 -0.28
CA ALA A 141 4.72 12.77 -0.35
C ALA A 141 5.14 13.11 -1.78
N GLN A 142 4.72 12.30 -2.76
CA GLN A 142 4.98 12.53 -4.18
C GLN A 142 3.95 13.50 -4.81
N LEU A 143 2.81 13.72 -4.17
CA LEU A 143 1.72 14.53 -4.72
C LEU A 143 2.12 16.01 -4.77
N ARG A 144 1.96 16.65 -5.92
CA ARG A 144 2.22 18.08 -6.16
C ARG A 144 0.97 18.82 -6.64
N GLY A 145 -0.09 18.09 -6.91
CA GLY A 145 -1.37 18.66 -7.32
C GLY A 145 -2.39 17.58 -7.56
N ILE A 146 -3.66 17.94 -7.52
CA ILE A 146 -4.77 17.01 -7.68
C ILE A 146 -5.90 17.66 -8.45
N GLU A 147 -6.62 16.87 -9.22
CA GLU A 147 -7.95 17.16 -9.71
C GLU A 147 -8.91 16.09 -9.22
N ALA A 148 -10.04 16.51 -8.68
CA ALA A 148 -11.04 15.60 -8.12
C ALA A 148 -12.44 16.15 -8.30
N VAL A 149 -13.44 15.26 -8.21
CA VAL A 149 -14.84 15.59 -8.31
C VAL A 149 -15.51 15.24 -6.98
N LEU A 150 -16.20 16.23 -6.37
CA LEU A 150 -16.98 16.05 -5.16
C LEU A 150 -18.27 15.28 -5.43
N ALA A 151 -18.95 14.84 -4.38
CA ALA A 151 -20.17 14.04 -4.49
C ALA A 151 -21.27 14.71 -5.31
N ASP A 152 -21.39 16.03 -5.27
CA ASP A 152 -22.40 16.83 -6.01
C ASP A 152 -22.06 17.08 -7.49
N GLY A 153 -20.86 16.63 -7.94
CA GLY A 153 -20.34 16.87 -9.27
C GLY A 153 -19.45 18.10 -9.38
N THR A 154 -19.20 18.84 -8.30
CA THR A 154 -18.27 19.99 -8.32
C THR A 154 -16.83 19.52 -8.58
N VAL A 155 -16.19 20.11 -9.58
CA VAL A 155 -14.77 19.85 -9.90
C VAL A 155 -13.89 20.79 -9.09
N VAL A 156 -12.93 20.23 -8.37
CA VAL A 156 -11.83 20.95 -7.72
C VAL A 156 -10.51 20.56 -8.39
N SER A 157 -9.72 21.55 -8.81
CA SER A 157 -8.49 21.30 -9.56
C SER A 157 -7.39 22.25 -9.13
N HIS A 158 -6.24 21.69 -8.75
CA HIS A 158 -5.01 22.42 -8.48
C HIS A 158 -3.82 21.59 -8.96
N LEU A 159 -3.45 21.73 -10.23
CA LEU A 159 -2.41 20.94 -10.90
C LEU A 159 -1.15 21.77 -11.23
N ALA A 160 -0.99 22.96 -10.61
CA ALA A 160 0.13 23.86 -10.89
C ALA A 160 1.50 23.27 -10.51
N GLY A 161 1.55 22.28 -9.61
CA GLY A 161 2.78 21.58 -9.24
C GLY A 161 3.76 22.42 -8.41
N LEU A 162 3.28 23.43 -7.70
CA LEU A 162 4.10 24.30 -6.88
C LEU A 162 4.72 23.52 -5.71
N VAL A 163 6.03 23.71 -5.48
CA VAL A 163 6.73 23.12 -4.33
C VAL A 163 6.35 23.83 -3.03
N LYS A 164 6.05 25.13 -3.11
CA LYS A 164 5.60 25.95 -1.99
C LYS A 164 4.29 26.63 -2.35
N ASP A 165 3.23 26.22 -1.68
CA ASP A 165 1.92 26.85 -1.77
C ASP A 165 1.22 26.81 -0.40
N ASN A 166 1.02 27.97 0.19
CA ASN A 166 0.30 28.16 1.45
C ASN A 166 -1.03 28.91 1.24
N THR A 167 -1.60 28.84 0.03
CA THR A 167 -2.83 29.55 -0.35
C THR A 167 -4.05 28.71 0.01
N GLY A 168 -4.43 28.72 1.27
CA GLY A 168 -5.58 27.98 1.79
C GLY A 168 -5.25 26.62 2.42
N TYR A 169 -6.24 25.75 2.50
CA TYR A 169 -6.07 24.41 3.08
C TYR A 169 -5.41 23.43 2.09
N ASP A 170 -4.55 22.57 2.60
CA ASP A 170 -3.94 21.47 1.84
C ASP A 170 -4.95 20.31 1.63
N TYR A 171 -5.93 20.55 0.75
CA TYR A 171 -6.90 19.51 0.40
C TYR A 171 -6.31 18.38 -0.46
N PRO A 172 -5.26 18.58 -1.28
CA PRO A 172 -4.59 17.47 -1.95
C PRO A 172 -4.10 16.39 -0.99
N SER A 173 -3.42 16.78 0.10
CA SER A 173 -2.99 15.83 1.13
C SER A 173 -4.14 15.21 1.91
N LEU A 174 -5.27 15.91 2.06
CA LEU A 174 -6.47 15.36 2.69
C LEU A 174 -7.14 14.29 1.82
N LEU A 175 -7.18 14.49 0.50
CA LEU A 175 -7.75 13.54 -0.45
C LEU A 175 -6.84 12.32 -0.65
N ALA A 176 -5.53 12.46 -0.48
CA ALA A 176 -4.59 11.34 -0.49
C ALA A 176 -4.83 10.45 0.75
N GLY A 177 -5.24 9.20 0.52
CA GLY A 177 -5.62 8.26 1.59
C GLY A 177 -7.07 8.38 2.06
N SER A 178 -7.93 9.08 1.31
CA SER A 178 -9.38 9.16 1.60
C SER A 178 -10.17 7.94 1.13
N GLU A 179 -9.56 7.02 0.43
CA GLU A 179 -10.15 5.77 -0.06
C GLU A 179 -11.46 5.99 -0.86
N GLY A 180 -11.55 7.11 -1.60
CA GLY A 180 -12.72 7.45 -2.39
C GLY A 180 -13.96 7.87 -1.59
N THR A 181 -13.81 8.22 -0.32
CA THR A 181 -14.93 8.62 0.57
C THR A 181 -15.18 10.13 0.59
N LEU A 182 -14.22 10.95 0.17
CA LEU A 182 -14.33 12.42 0.16
C LEU A 182 -14.54 12.98 -1.25
N ALA A 183 -13.89 12.40 -2.25
CA ALA A 183 -13.99 12.81 -3.63
C ALA A 183 -13.55 11.68 -4.56
N VAL A 184 -13.85 11.78 -5.85
CA VAL A 184 -13.33 10.93 -6.91
C VAL A 184 -12.16 11.64 -7.57
N ILE A 185 -10.96 11.11 -7.42
CA ILE A 185 -9.73 11.65 -8.02
C ILE A 185 -9.75 11.37 -9.52
N THR A 186 -9.57 12.40 -10.35
CA THR A 186 -9.56 12.30 -11.81
C THR A 186 -8.19 12.51 -12.43
N ALA A 187 -7.32 13.31 -11.79
CA ALA A 187 -5.93 13.46 -12.19
C ALA A 187 -5.05 13.80 -10.99
N ALA A 188 -3.76 13.52 -11.09
CA ALA A 188 -2.75 13.94 -10.12
C ALA A 188 -1.48 14.43 -10.83
N ARG A 189 -0.87 15.48 -10.28
CA ARG A 189 0.49 15.90 -10.61
C ARG A 189 1.45 15.30 -9.59
N ILE A 190 2.43 14.55 -10.07
CA ILE A 190 3.30 13.68 -9.26
C ILE A 190 4.74 14.12 -9.41
N GLN A 191 5.47 14.20 -8.32
CA GLN A 191 6.91 14.37 -8.30
C GLN A 191 7.57 13.05 -8.69
N LEU A 192 8.41 13.07 -9.70
CA LEU A 192 9.32 11.98 -10.03
C LEU A 192 10.65 12.16 -9.29
N VAL A 193 11.36 11.06 -9.12
CA VAL A 193 12.68 11.01 -8.46
C VAL A 193 13.75 10.57 -9.44
N PRO A 194 15.01 10.97 -9.28
CA PRO A 194 16.10 10.43 -10.09
C PRO A 194 16.12 8.89 -10.03
N ARG A 195 16.22 8.26 -11.20
CA ARG A 195 16.37 6.80 -11.26
C ARG A 195 17.66 6.39 -10.56
N PRO A 196 17.62 5.47 -9.59
CA PRO A 196 18.84 5.03 -8.91
C PRO A 196 19.87 4.46 -9.88
N ALA A 197 21.08 5.05 -9.88
CA ALA A 197 22.17 4.57 -10.69
C ALA A 197 22.90 3.44 -9.96
N ASP A 198 23.16 2.33 -10.66
CA ASP A 198 23.94 1.19 -10.20
C ASP A 198 23.61 0.72 -8.76
N PRO A 199 22.36 0.41 -8.44
CA PRO A 199 21.98 -0.01 -7.10
C PRO A 199 22.66 -1.33 -6.74
N VAL A 200 23.12 -1.43 -5.50
CA VAL A 200 23.67 -2.63 -4.88
C VAL A 200 22.66 -3.17 -3.89
N THR A 201 22.39 -4.46 -3.96
CA THR A 201 21.49 -5.16 -3.03
C THR A 201 22.28 -6.21 -2.26
N VAL A 202 22.09 -6.25 -0.95
CA VAL A 202 22.65 -7.29 -0.08
C VAL A 202 21.55 -7.94 0.75
N ILE A 203 21.71 -9.24 1.05
CA ILE A 203 20.92 -9.94 2.06
C ILE A 203 21.88 -10.36 3.16
N VAL A 204 21.63 -9.89 4.38
CA VAL A 204 22.39 -10.21 5.59
C VAL A 204 21.61 -11.21 6.42
N GLY A 205 22.28 -12.30 6.83
CA GLY A 205 21.72 -13.32 7.72
C GLY A 205 21.97 -12.96 9.18
N LEU A 206 20.91 -13.04 10.01
CA LEU A 206 20.90 -12.48 11.38
C LEU A 206 20.25 -13.47 12.36
N GLY A 207 20.62 -13.36 13.64
CA GLY A 207 20.15 -14.23 14.72
C GLY A 207 18.70 -13.96 15.17
N GLY A 208 18.05 -12.89 14.69
CA GLY A 208 16.66 -12.60 15.00
C GLY A 208 16.26 -11.15 14.80
N PRO A 209 15.01 -10.82 15.15
CA PRO A 209 14.45 -9.46 14.94
C PRO A 209 15.23 -8.33 15.63
N ALA A 210 15.86 -8.58 16.76
CA ALA A 210 16.66 -7.56 17.45
C ALA A 210 17.87 -7.12 16.61
N GLU A 211 18.66 -8.08 16.11
CA GLU A 211 19.80 -7.78 15.25
C GLU A 211 19.37 -7.15 13.91
N VAL A 212 18.24 -7.61 13.35
CA VAL A 212 17.63 -6.98 12.15
C VAL A 212 17.34 -5.50 12.38
N HIS A 213 16.69 -5.19 13.50
CA HIS A 213 16.34 -3.80 13.84
C HIS A 213 17.60 -2.95 14.07
N ASP A 214 18.56 -3.45 14.82
CA ASP A 214 19.80 -2.72 15.13
C ASP A 214 20.61 -2.44 13.84
N LEU A 215 20.74 -3.43 12.95
CA LEU A 215 21.45 -3.28 11.68
C LEU A 215 20.71 -2.33 10.74
N ALA A 216 19.37 -2.42 10.64
CA ALA A 216 18.58 -1.50 9.85
C ALA A 216 18.69 -0.04 10.36
N ARG A 217 18.70 0.15 11.68
CA ARG A 217 18.93 1.47 12.31
C ARG A 217 20.34 1.99 12.05
N ALA A 218 21.34 1.11 12.01
CA ALA A 218 22.71 1.47 11.61
C ALA A 218 22.77 1.86 10.13
N ALA A 219 22.08 1.12 9.24
CA ALA A 219 21.98 1.42 7.81
C ALA A 219 21.41 2.82 7.56
N LEU A 220 20.31 3.18 8.23
CA LEU A 220 19.70 4.50 8.13
C LEU A 220 20.65 5.65 8.49
N ARG A 221 21.62 5.41 9.38
CA ARG A 221 22.60 6.43 9.78
C ARG A 221 23.86 6.47 8.94
N ALA A 222 24.29 5.29 8.47
CA ALA A 222 25.62 5.12 7.88
C ALA A 222 25.61 5.00 6.35
N VAL A 223 24.45 4.75 5.72
CA VAL A 223 24.32 4.54 4.27
C VAL A 223 23.49 5.67 3.64
N PRO A 224 24.10 6.77 3.18
CA PRO A 224 23.37 7.93 2.63
C PRO A 224 22.51 7.59 1.41
N GLY A 225 22.93 6.62 0.62
CA GLY A 225 22.24 6.13 -0.58
C GLY A 225 21.20 5.05 -0.32
N LEU A 226 20.80 4.76 0.92
CA LEU A 226 19.86 3.70 1.26
C LEU A 226 18.50 3.95 0.59
N LEU A 227 18.00 2.92 -0.10
CA LEU A 227 16.72 2.92 -0.83
C LEU A 227 15.68 2.06 -0.14
N SER A 228 16.08 0.89 0.39
CA SER A 228 15.18 -0.10 1.00
C SER A 228 15.87 -0.84 2.14
N ALA A 229 15.08 -1.24 3.15
CA ALA A 229 15.50 -2.08 4.27
C ALA A 229 14.36 -3.04 4.64
N GLU A 230 14.47 -4.28 4.17
CA GLU A 230 13.39 -5.27 4.16
C GLU A 230 13.72 -6.46 5.05
N PHE A 231 12.81 -6.77 5.95
CA PHE A 231 12.87 -7.92 6.83
C PHE A 231 12.07 -9.09 6.28
N PHE A 232 12.58 -10.31 6.44
CA PHE A 232 11.82 -11.54 6.22
C PHE A 232 12.40 -12.70 7.04
N THR A 233 11.55 -13.73 7.26
CA THR A 233 11.90 -14.85 8.13
C THR A 233 12.31 -16.09 7.35
N ARG A 234 13.07 -16.96 8.00
CA ARG A 234 13.46 -18.28 7.49
C ARG A 234 12.23 -19.13 7.17
N ALA A 235 11.19 -19.07 7.99
CA ALA A 235 9.96 -19.84 7.79
C ALA A 235 9.33 -19.60 6.40
N GLY A 236 9.27 -18.33 5.96
CA GLY A 236 8.79 -18.01 4.61
C GLY A 236 9.69 -18.56 3.49
N LEU A 237 11.01 -18.52 3.68
CA LEU A 237 11.96 -19.10 2.72
C LEU A 237 11.87 -20.62 2.64
N ASP A 238 11.65 -21.32 3.75
CA ASP A 238 11.54 -22.77 3.76
C ASP A 238 10.29 -23.22 2.96
N VAL A 239 9.17 -22.51 3.10
CA VAL A 239 7.98 -22.74 2.27
C VAL A 239 8.25 -22.49 0.79
N LEU A 240 8.96 -21.39 0.45
CA LEU A 240 9.32 -21.11 -0.94
C LEU A 240 10.33 -22.11 -1.51
N ALA A 241 11.22 -22.64 -0.70
CA ALA A 241 12.16 -23.68 -1.11
C ALA A 241 11.42 -24.99 -1.43
N GLU A 242 10.48 -25.38 -0.58
CA GLU A 242 9.69 -26.61 -0.72
C GLU A 242 8.73 -26.56 -1.92
N HIS A 243 7.97 -25.47 -2.05
CA HIS A 243 6.86 -25.40 -3.02
C HIS A 243 7.23 -24.68 -4.34
N ALA A 244 8.24 -23.82 -4.34
CA ALA A 244 8.62 -23.02 -5.49
C ALA A 244 10.08 -23.21 -5.93
N GLY A 245 10.84 -24.10 -5.28
CA GLY A 245 12.23 -24.41 -5.61
C GLY A 245 13.20 -23.23 -5.40
N LEU A 246 12.87 -22.26 -4.58
CA LEU A 246 13.69 -21.08 -4.31
C LEU A 246 14.78 -21.44 -3.27
N VAL A 247 15.96 -21.77 -3.74
CA VAL A 247 17.10 -22.13 -2.86
C VAL A 247 17.47 -20.94 -1.97
N PRO A 248 17.60 -21.11 -0.63
CA PRO A 248 17.97 -20.02 0.27
C PRO A 248 19.24 -19.27 -0.14
N PRO A 249 19.33 -17.94 0.06
CA PRO A 249 20.45 -17.13 -0.43
C PRO A 249 21.75 -17.37 0.32
N LEU A 250 21.66 -17.89 1.56
CA LEU A 250 22.78 -18.19 2.44
C LEU A 250 22.81 -19.67 2.81
N ARG A 251 24.02 -20.22 2.97
CA ARG A 251 24.21 -21.61 3.40
C ARG A 251 23.93 -21.80 4.89
N ASP A 252 24.21 -20.76 5.68
CA ASP A 252 24.03 -20.80 7.13
C ASP A 252 22.55 -20.79 7.52
N PRO A 253 22.14 -21.60 8.49
CA PRO A 253 20.75 -21.72 8.91
C PRO A 253 20.36 -20.56 9.86
N VAL A 254 20.31 -19.34 9.35
CA VAL A 254 19.90 -18.16 10.13
C VAL A 254 18.38 -18.02 10.16
N PRO A 255 17.77 -17.55 11.27
CA PRO A 255 16.32 -17.44 11.42
C PRO A 255 15.72 -16.19 10.75
N ALA A 256 16.52 -15.15 10.52
CA ALA A 256 16.07 -13.85 10.06
C ALA A 256 17.01 -13.28 8.99
N PHE A 257 16.43 -12.46 8.11
CA PHE A 257 17.17 -11.84 7.01
C PHE A 257 16.82 -10.36 6.92
N LEU A 258 17.84 -9.55 6.61
CA LEU A 258 17.69 -8.15 6.26
C LEU A 258 18.20 -7.95 4.82
N LEU A 259 17.31 -7.56 3.91
CA LEU A 259 17.67 -7.09 2.58
C LEU A 259 17.87 -5.58 2.64
N LEU A 260 19.02 -5.10 2.20
CA LEU A 260 19.32 -3.69 2.04
C LEU A 260 19.61 -3.40 0.57
N GLU A 261 19.04 -2.31 0.06
CA GLU A 261 19.39 -1.78 -1.26
C GLU A 261 19.86 -0.34 -1.11
N ALA A 262 20.97 0.00 -1.72
CA ALA A 262 21.50 1.35 -1.75
C ALA A 262 22.04 1.68 -3.14
N ALA A 263 22.09 2.98 -3.48
CA ALA A 263 22.62 3.47 -4.76
C ALA A 263 23.46 4.73 -4.56
N GLY A 264 24.31 5.01 -5.53
CA GLY A 264 25.18 6.16 -5.56
C GLY A 264 26.63 5.85 -5.11
N PRO A 265 27.49 6.89 -5.12
CA PRO A 265 28.90 6.71 -4.80
C PRO A 265 29.13 6.12 -3.39
N GLY A 266 29.96 5.09 -3.27
CA GLY A 266 30.27 4.45 -1.99
C GLY A 266 29.23 3.46 -1.47
N ALA A 267 28.10 3.25 -2.16
CA ALA A 267 27.02 2.38 -1.67
C ALA A 267 27.47 0.93 -1.41
N ALA A 268 28.34 0.38 -2.24
CA ALA A 268 28.86 -0.98 -2.06
C ALA A 268 29.78 -1.09 -0.82
N GLU A 269 30.65 -0.12 -0.67
CA GLU A 269 31.59 -0.01 0.46
C GLU A 269 30.82 0.21 1.79
N ASP A 270 29.83 1.09 1.79
CA ASP A 270 28.99 1.37 2.96
C ASP A 270 28.22 0.12 3.40
N LEU A 271 27.61 -0.61 2.44
CA LEU A 271 26.90 -1.86 2.73
C LEU A 271 27.84 -2.97 3.18
N ALA A 272 29.04 -3.06 2.59
CA ALA A 272 30.06 -4.04 3.01
C ALA A 272 30.57 -3.77 4.43
N ALA A 273 30.86 -2.50 4.73
CA ALA A 273 31.29 -2.09 6.08
C ALA A 273 30.20 -2.35 7.13
N LEU A 274 28.92 -2.12 6.77
CA LEU A 274 27.78 -2.37 7.63
C LEU A 274 27.56 -3.88 7.88
N ALA A 275 27.71 -4.71 6.84
CA ALA A 275 27.54 -6.17 6.96
C ALA A 275 28.64 -6.83 7.81
N GLY A 276 29.85 -6.27 7.83
CA GLY A 276 30.94 -6.78 8.67
C GLY A 276 31.17 -8.28 8.49
N ASP A 277 31.14 -9.03 9.60
CA ASP A 277 31.35 -10.48 9.63
C ASP A 277 30.06 -11.31 9.50
N TYR A 278 28.92 -10.67 9.31
CA TYR A 278 27.66 -11.41 9.11
C TYR A 278 27.67 -12.20 7.79
N PRO A 279 26.99 -13.37 7.74
CA PRO A 279 26.74 -14.05 6.47
C PRO A 279 26.00 -13.14 5.49
N VAL A 280 26.55 -12.95 4.29
CA VAL A 280 25.98 -12.01 3.31
C VAL A 280 25.94 -12.60 1.90
N ALA A 281 24.84 -12.31 1.18
CA ALA A 281 24.74 -12.46 -0.26
C ALA A 281 24.70 -11.08 -0.91
N VAL A 282 25.50 -10.85 -1.94
CA VAL A 282 25.66 -9.56 -2.60
C VAL A 282 25.28 -9.66 -4.06
N ALA A 283 24.54 -8.67 -4.56
CA ALA A 283 24.18 -8.53 -5.97
C ALA A 283 24.60 -7.16 -6.49
N THR A 284 25.45 -7.17 -7.51
CA THR A 284 25.90 -5.97 -8.22
C THR A 284 25.39 -5.91 -9.66
N THR A 285 24.94 -7.04 -10.22
CA THR A 285 24.29 -7.08 -11.54
C THR A 285 22.76 -6.97 -11.43
N ALA A 286 22.10 -6.50 -12.49
CA ALA A 286 20.64 -6.42 -12.53
C ALA A 286 19.99 -7.80 -12.34
N ALA A 287 20.54 -8.85 -12.95
CA ALA A 287 20.01 -10.21 -12.82
C ALA A 287 20.13 -10.75 -11.40
N ASP A 288 21.28 -10.53 -10.74
CA ASP A 288 21.48 -10.94 -9.35
C ASP A 288 20.57 -10.14 -8.39
N ARG A 289 20.38 -8.84 -8.63
CA ARG A 289 19.43 -8.03 -7.85
C ARG A 289 18.02 -8.58 -7.95
N THR A 290 17.52 -8.86 -9.17
CA THR A 290 16.20 -9.48 -9.35
C THR A 290 16.09 -10.79 -8.57
N ARG A 291 17.16 -11.61 -8.58
CA ARG A 291 17.20 -12.85 -7.81
C ARG A 291 17.15 -12.61 -6.29
N LEU A 292 17.93 -11.64 -5.76
CA LEU A 292 17.88 -11.34 -4.33
C LEU A 292 16.55 -10.74 -3.90
N TRP A 293 15.97 -9.86 -4.70
CA TRP A 293 14.64 -9.31 -4.42
C TRP A 293 13.54 -10.38 -4.40
N ALA A 294 13.65 -11.42 -5.23
CA ALA A 294 12.67 -12.51 -5.26
C ALA A 294 12.51 -13.20 -3.89
N TYR A 295 13.56 -13.25 -3.06
CA TYR A 295 13.45 -13.81 -1.70
C TYR A 295 12.48 -13.01 -0.83
N ARG A 296 12.44 -11.70 -0.97
CA ARG A 296 11.53 -10.83 -0.21
C ARG A 296 10.14 -10.70 -0.88
N GLU A 297 10.12 -10.47 -2.18
CA GLU A 297 8.89 -10.19 -2.91
C GLU A 297 7.95 -11.39 -3.01
N ARG A 298 8.48 -12.62 -2.91
CA ARG A 298 7.67 -13.84 -2.97
C ARG A 298 7.15 -14.33 -1.62
N HIS A 299 7.44 -13.66 -0.50
CA HIS A 299 6.87 -14.01 0.81
C HIS A 299 5.32 -14.00 0.84
N PRO A 300 4.60 -13.06 0.17
CA PRO A 300 3.15 -13.17 0.03
C PRO A 300 2.67 -14.46 -0.65
N GLU A 301 3.47 -15.00 -1.59
CA GLU A 301 3.20 -16.28 -2.28
C GLU A 301 3.39 -17.47 -1.33
N ALA A 302 4.41 -17.43 -0.45
CA ALA A 302 4.66 -18.48 0.53
C ALA A 302 3.42 -18.77 1.39
N ALA A 303 2.73 -17.75 1.88
CA ALA A 303 1.51 -17.94 2.63
C ALA A 303 0.40 -18.62 1.79
N GLY A 304 0.35 -18.30 0.49
CA GLY A 304 -0.61 -18.89 -0.45
C GLY A 304 -0.44 -20.40 -0.67
N PHE A 305 0.78 -20.93 -0.57
CA PHE A 305 1.03 -22.37 -0.65
C PHE A 305 0.50 -23.14 0.56
N LEU A 306 0.41 -22.47 1.72
CA LEU A 306 -0.09 -23.08 2.96
C LEU A 306 -1.63 -23.03 3.06
N GLY A 307 -2.29 -22.14 2.33
CA GLY A 307 -3.75 -21.98 2.36
C GLY A 307 -4.18 -20.57 1.99
N VAL A 308 -5.40 -20.18 2.35
CA VAL A 308 -5.94 -18.84 2.11
C VAL A 308 -5.52 -17.91 3.27
N PRO A 309 -4.56 -16.99 3.07
CA PRO A 309 -4.04 -16.20 4.18
C PRO A 309 -4.93 -15.01 4.53
N LEU A 310 -5.00 -14.70 5.82
CA LEU A 310 -5.37 -13.39 6.34
C LEU A 310 -4.15 -12.47 6.20
N LYS A 311 -4.27 -11.42 5.40
CA LYS A 311 -3.17 -10.47 5.14
C LYS A 311 -3.26 -9.28 6.09
N LEU A 312 -2.60 -9.38 7.23
CA LEU A 312 -2.56 -8.32 8.23
C LEU A 312 -1.33 -7.43 7.96
N ASP A 313 -1.59 -6.16 7.79
CA ASP A 313 -0.62 -5.12 7.50
C ASP A 313 -0.66 -4.10 8.63
N VAL A 314 0.38 -4.08 9.45
CA VAL A 314 0.42 -3.35 10.70
C VAL A 314 1.72 -2.56 10.86
N SER A 315 1.70 -1.50 11.65
CA SER A 315 2.92 -0.79 12.00
C SER A 315 2.93 -0.42 13.48
N VAL A 316 4.13 -0.25 14.03
CA VAL A 316 4.33 0.20 15.41
C VAL A 316 5.44 1.25 15.46
N PRO A 317 5.49 2.07 16.53
CA PRO A 317 6.67 2.91 16.80
C PRO A 317 7.95 2.06 16.77
N ALA A 318 9.04 2.60 16.22
CA ALA A 318 10.31 1.87 16.03
C ALA A 318 10.80 1.17 17.31
N ALA A 319 10.59 1.79 18.49
CA ALA A 319 10.94 1.21 19.79
C ALA A 319 10.21 -0.11 20.11
N ASN A 320 9.05 -0.35 19.49
CA ASN A 320 8.21 -1.52 19.73
C ASN A 320 8.30 -2.56 18.62
N TRP A 321 9.06 -2.28 17.53
CA TRP A 321 9.12 -3.17 16.36
C TRP A 321 9.68 -4.54 16.71
N VAL A 322 10.76 -4.61 17.51
CA VAL A 322 11.35 -5.89 17.96
C VAL A 322 10.34 -6.71 18.73
N THR A 323 9.58 -6.08 19.64
CA THR A 323 8.53 -6.74 20.42
C THR A 323 7.44 -7.31 19.51
N LEU A 324 6.98 -6.54 18.52
CA LEU A 324 5.99 -6.98 17.54
C LEU A 324 6.53 -8.17 16.74
N ALA A 325 7.69 -8.03 16.09
CA ALA A 325 8.26 -9.05 15.22
C ALA A 325 8.57 -10.37 15.94
N THR A 326 8.97 -10.30 17.22
CA THR A 326 9.26 -11.47 18.05
C THR A 326 8.00 -12.19 18.50
N ARG A 327 6.98 -11.44 18.95
CA ARG A 327 5.83 -12.00 19.66
C ARG A 327 4.59 -12.24 18.82
N VAL A 328 4.45 -11.61 17.64
CA VAL A 328 3.22 -11.71 16.84
C VAL A 328 2.89 -13.15 16.45
N GLY A 329 3.89 -13.98 16.18
CA GLY A 329 3.69 -15.42 15.92
C GLY A 329 3.15 -16.18 17.13
N GLU A 330 3.52 -15.79 18.35
CA GLU A 330 2.95 -16.36 19.59
C GLU A 330 1.51 -15.94 19.78
N VAL A 331 1.17 -14.67 19.46
CA VAL A 331 -0.20 -14.15 19.52
C VAL A 331 -1.10 -14.95 18.56
N VAL A 332 -0.63 -15.23 17.34
CA VAL A 332 -1.36 -16.06 16.38
C VAL A 332 -1.60 -17.46 16.91
N ARG A 333 -0.56 -18.14 17.41
CA ARG A 333 -0.68 -19.51 17.95
C ARG A 333 -1.48 -19.60 19.27
N ALA A 334 -1.60 -18.51 19.99
CA ALA A 334 -2.47 -18.49 21.19
C ALA A 334 -3.96 -18.55 20.83
N VAL A 335 -4.34 -18.11 19.61
CA VAL A 335 -5.70 -18.23 19.07
C VAL A 335 -5.94 -19.59 18.46
N ASP A 336 -4.97 -20.07 17.69
CA ASP A 336 -5.02 -21.31 16.93
C ASP A 336 -3.60 -21.90 16.91
N PRO A 337 -3.34 -22.95 17.71
CA PRO A 337 -2.01 -23.58 17.83
C PRO A 337 -1.45 -24.12 16.50
N ASP A 338 -2.34 -24.49 15.57
CA ASP A 338 -1.98 -25.05 14.27
C ASP A 338 -1.88 -24.00 13.15
N ALA A 339 -2.27 -22.76 13.44
CA ALA A 339 -2.14 -21.65 12.48
C ALA A 339 -0.67 -21.33 12.17
N GLN A 340 -0.42 -21.02 10.91
CA GLN A 340 0.90 -20.62 10.44
C GLN A 340 0.96 -19.13 10.17
N ALA A 341 2.09 -18.51 10.47
CA ALA A 341 2.32 -17.07 10.23
C ALA A 341 3.59 -16.87 9.39
N ILE A 342 3.43 -16.29 8.20
CA ILE A 342 4.54 -15.83 7.36
C ILE A 342 4.72 -14.33 7.61
N ILE A 343 5.89 -13.96 8.17
CA ILE A 343 6.17 -12.62 8.66
C ILE A 343 7.32 -12.00 7.85
N TYR A 344 7.08 -10.79 7.37
CA TYR A 344 8.06 -9.98 6.61
C TYR A 344 7.62 -8.51 6.68
N GLY A 345 8.48 -7.56 6.25
CA GLY A 345 8.04 -6.16 6.23
C GLY A 345 9.17 -5.16 6.05
N HIS A 346 8.80 -3.89 6.20
CA HIS A 346 9.65 -2.72 6.04
C HIS A 346 10.17 -2.29 7.43
N VAL A 347 11.35 -2.81 7.83
CA VAL A 347 11.86 -2.60 9.19
C VAL A 347 12.15 -1.14 9.51
N ALA A 348 12.50 -0.35 8.50
CA ALA A 348 12.93 1.04 8.68
C ALA A 348 11.79 2.00 9.06
N ASP A 349 10.54 1.69 8.66
CA ASP A 349 9.34 2.50 8.90
C ASP A 349 8.36 1.87 9.91
N GLY A 350 8.77 0.74 10.50
CA GLY A 350 7.98 0.09 11.55
C GLY A 350 6.88 -0.83 11.04
N ASN A 351 6.76 -1.05 9.73
CA ASN A 351 5.74 -1.89 9.12
C ASN A 351 6.09 -3.38 9.21
N LEU A 352 5.06 -4.20 9.45
CA LEU A 352 5.13 -5.65 9.44
C LEU A 352 3.90 -6.24 8.76
N HIS A 353 4.13 -7.07 7.75
CA HIS A 353 3.09 -7.92 7.14
C HIS A 353 3.05 -9.24 7.90
N VAL A 354 1.89 -9.59 8.40
CA VAL A 354 1.63 -10.83 9.12
C VAL A 354 0.57 -11.60 8.33
N ASN A 355 1.02 -12.52 7.48
CA ASN A 355 0.12 -13.38 6.73
C ASN A 355 -0.18 -14.62 7.57
N VAL A 356 -1.40 -14.69 8.11
CA VAL A 356 -1.85 -15.79 8.95
C VAL A 356 -2.64 -16.78 8.10
N VAL A 357 -2.25 -18.04 8.11
CA VAL A 357 -3.02 -19.13 7.52
C VAL A 357 -3.67 -19.90 8.68
N PRO A 358 -4.98 -19.72 8.91
CA PRO A 358 -5.71 -20.41 9.97
C PRO A 358 -5.83 -21.91 9.67
N SER A 359 -5.96 -22.76 10.69
CA SER A 359 -6.22 -24.19 10.54
C SER A 359 -7.68 -24.51 10.16
N ALA A 360 -8.59 -23.54 10.33
CA ALA A 360 -10.00 -23.60 10.03
C ALA A 360 -10.49 -22.33 9.32
N GLU A 361 -11.78 -22.26 8.98
CA GLU A 361 -12.35 -21.06 8.38
C GLU A 361 -12.16 -19.82 9.28
N ALA A 362 -11.76 -18.71 8.67
CA ALA A 362 -11.48 -17.47 9.37
C ALA A 362 -12.76 -16.84 9.95
N ASP A 363 -12.77 -16.61 11.26
CA ASP A 363 -13.90 -16.06 12.01
C ASP A 363 -13.62 -14.68 12.66
N GLY A 364 -12.45 -14.09 12.37
CA GLY A 364 -12.02 -12.79 12.87
C GLY A 364 -11.21 -12.82 14.16
N ARG A 365 -11.06 -13.95 14.85
CA ARG A 365 -10.32 -14.05 16.11
C ARG A 365 -8.83 -13.72 15.96
N HIS A 366 -8.23 -14.07 14.83
CA HIS A 366 -6.83 -13.76 14.55
C HIS A 366 -6.61 -12.25 14.38
N GLU A 367 -7.52 -11.61 13.63
CA GLU A 367 -7.50 -10.15 13.46
C GLU A 367 -7.72 -9.46 14.81
N ASP A 368 -8.69 -9.90 15.62
CA ASP A 368 -8.95 -9.37 16.96
C ASP A 368 -7.69 -9.44 17.83
N ALA A 369 -7.01 -10.58 17.86
CA ALA A 369 -5.82 -10.79 18.68
C ALA A 369 -4.62 -9.98 18.18
N VAL A 370 -4.31 -10.01 16.88
CA VAL A 370 -3.16 -9.29 16.32
C VAL A 370 -3.37 -7.79 16.38
N PHE A 371 -4.55 -7.28 15.99
CA PHE A 371 -4.83 -5.83 16.05
C PHE A 371 -4.91 -5.32 17.48
N GLY A 372 -5.45 -6.12 18.42
CA GLY A 372 -5.41 -5.80 19.86
C GLY A 372 -3.98 -5.71 20.39
N PHE A 373 -3.12 -6.65 20.00
CA PHE A 373 -1.70 -6.62 20.38
C PHE A 373 -0.99 -5.40 19.80
N VAL A 374 -1.19 -5.11 18.51
CA VAL A 374 -0.62 -3.92 17.84
C VAL A 374 -1.07 -2.63 18.53
N ALA A 375 -2.36 -2.51 18.85
CA ALA A 375 -2.91 -1.35 19.56
C ALA A 375 -2.27 -1.19 20.94
N SER A 376 -2.00 -2.28 21.68
CA SER A 376 -1.31 -2.25 22.98
C SER A 376 0.14 -1.74 22.89
N LEU A 377 0.74 -1.84 21.70
CA LEU A 377 2.07 -1.31 21.40
C LEU A 377 2.04 0.14 20.85
N GLY A 378 0.86 0.79 20.84
CA GLY A 378 0.68 2.13 20.28
C GLY A 378 0.78 2.16 18.73
N GLY A 379 0.48 1.03 18.09
CA GLY A 379 0.62 0.87 16.64
C GLY A 379 -0.64 1.19 15.83
N SER A 380 -0.55 0.94 14.52
CA SER A 380 -1.63 1.07 13.55
C SER A 380 -2.06 -0.29 13.01
N ILE A 381 -3.35 -0.51 12.88
CA ILE A 381 -3.94 -1.71 12.28
C ILE A 381 -3.86 -1.71 10.74
N SER A 382 -3.38 -0.62 10.15
CA SER A 382 -3.13 -0.51 8.71
C SER A 382 -1.95 0.42 8.47
N ALA A 383 -0.84 -0.14 7.99
CA ALA A 383 0.35 0.63 7.62
C ALA A 383 0.22 1.23 6.22
N GLU A 384 -0.18 0.39 5.23
CA GLU A 384 -0.22 0.76 3.81
C GLU A 384 -1.57 0.45 3.15
N HIS A 385 -2.26 -0.65 3.54
CA HIS A 385 -3.39 -1.19 2.78
C HIS A 385 -4.68 -0.37 2.88
N GLY A 386 -4.77 0.57 3.83
CA GLY A 386 -6.00 1.29 4.14
C GLY A 386 -6.92 0.51 5.09
N ILE A 387 -8.05 1.09 5.41
CA ILE A 387 -9.09 0.50 6.25
C ILE A 387 -10.10 -0.27 5.41
N GLY A 388 -10.53 0.31 4.29
CA GLY A 388 -11.50 -0.27 3.39
C GLY A 388 -12.81 -0.66 4.11
N ALA A 389 -13.48 -1.64 3.56
CA ALA A 389 -14.62 -2.28 4.20
C ALA A 389 -14.18 -3.29 5.27
N LEU A 390 -12.97 -3.88 5.11
CA LEU A 390 -12.49 -4.97 5.96
C LEU A 390 -12.23 -4.56 7.40
N LYS A 391 -11.49 -3.45 7.61
CA LYS A 391 -10.92 -3.09 8.92
C LYS A 391 -11.76 -2.10 9.72
N ALA A 392 -12.89 -1.65 9.20
CA ALA A 392 -13.73 -0.61 9.80
C ALA A 392 -14.11 -0.91 11.26
N ARG A 393 -14.47 -2.17 11.58
CA ARG A 393 -14.84 -2.58 12.95
C ARG A 393 -13.71 -2.44 13.97
N TRP A 394 -12.45 -2.47 13.54
CA TRP A 394 -11.28 -2.35 14.42
C TRP A 394 -10.72 -0.93 14.54
N LEU A 395 -11.28 0.01 13.80
CA LEU A 395 -10.86 1.41 13.86
C LEU A 395 -10.83 1.97 15.30
N PRO A 396 -11.78 1.64 16.19
CA PRO A 396 -11.76 2.08 17.59
C PRO A 396 -10.54 1.64 18.40
N LEU A 397 -9.82 0.60 17.98
CA LEU A 397 -8.61 0.16 18.69
C LEU A 397 -7.47 1.18 18.62
N THR A 398 -7.39 1.95 17.50
CA THR A 398 -6.28 2.85 17.22
C THR A 398 -6.71 4.29 16.94
N ARG A 399 -8.02 4.59 16.96
CA ARG A 399 -8.56 5.94 16.79
C ARG A 399 -9.59 6.23 17.87
N SER A 400 -9.33 7.30 18.60
CA SER A 400 -10.21 7.77 19.69
C SER A 400 -11.60 8.20 19.15
N ALA A 401 -12.60 8.24 20.04
CA ALA A 401 -13.92 8.72 19.67
C ALA A 401 -13.91 10.16 19.12
N PRO A 402 -13.14 11.14 19.66
CA PRO A 402 -13.03 12.47 19.04
C PRO A 402 -12.43 12.47 17.64
N GLU A 403 -11.41 11.62 17.35
CA GLU A 403 -10.85 11.50 16.01
C GLU A 403 -11.89 10.95 15.02
N ARG A 404 -12.60 9.89 15.41
CA ARG A 404 -13.66 9.30 14.59
C ARG A 404 -14.79 10.29 14.32
N ALA A 405 -15.22 11.05 15.31
CA ALA A 405 -16.20 12.13 15.14
C ALA A 405 -15.70 13.24 14.21
N LEU A 406 -14.39 13.53 14.20
CA LEU A 406 -13.80 14.47 13.24
C LEU A 406 -13.85 13.88 11.81
N PHE A 407 -13.55 12.60 11.61
CA PHE A 407 -13.65 11.94 10.30
C PHE A 407 -15.07 12.01 9.74
N ALA A 408 -16.10 11.75 10.59
CA ALA A 408 -17.49 11.87 10.19
C ALA A 408 -17.86 13.30 9.72
N ARG A 409 -17.39 14.34 10.45
CA ARG A 409 -17.63 15.75 10.06
C ARG A 409 -16.92 16.13 8.77
N ILE A 410 -15.69 15.67 8.56
CA ILE A 410 -14.97 15.90 7.31
C ILE A 410 -15.73 15.24 6.16
N ARG A 411 -16.13 13.97 6.32
CA ARG A 411 -16.90 13.25 5.31
C ARG A 411 -18.20 13.97 4.97
N ALA A 412 -18.98 14.39 5.98
CA ALA A 412 -20.22 15.11 5.78
C ALA A 412 -20.06 16.47 5.06
N ALA A 413 -18.90 17.12 5.22
CA ALA A 413 -18.60 18.37 4.50
C ALA A 413 -18.32 18.14 3.00
N PHE A 414 -17.72 16.99 2.63
CA PHE A 414 -17.40 16.65 1.24
C PHE A 414 -18.50 15.86 0.54
N ASP A 415 -19.21 15.01 1.27
CA ASP A 415 -20.27 14.14 0.79
C ASP A 415 -21.47 14.16 1.76
N PRO A 416 -22.26 15.22 1.77
CA PRO A 416 -23.41 15.34 2.68
C PRO A 416 -24.51 14.31 2.40
N ALA A 417 -24.58 13.75 1.19
CA ALA A 417 -25.53 12.71 0.82
C ALA A 417 -25.05 11.29 1.15
N GLY A 418 -23.75 11.12 1.51
CA GLY A 418 -23.18 9.84 1.86
C GLY A 418 -23.11 8.83 0.72
N ILE A 419 -23.02 9.30 -0.53
CA ILE A 419 -23.03 8.41 -1.71
C ILE A 419 -21.64 7.84 -2.06
N LEU A 420 -20.57 8.51 -1.65
CA LEU A 420 -19.20 8.10 -2.03
C LEU A 420 -18.71 6.98 -1.13
N ASN A 421 -18.46 5.82 -1.73
CA ASN A 421 -17.87 4.63 -1.13
C ASN A 421 -18.42 4.35 0.30
N PRO A 422 -19.71 4.14 0.48
CA PRO A 422 -20.39 4.23 1.78
C PRO A 422 -19.93 3.17 2.80
N HIS A 423 -19.38 2.04 2.35
CA HIS A 423 -18.92 0.95 3.20
C HIS A 423 -17.47 1.04 3.63
N VAL A 424 -16.75 1.98 3.05
CA VAL A 424 -15.38 2.31 3.44
C VAL A 424 -15.42 3.41 4.49
N LEU A 425 -14.80 3.18 5.64
CA LEU A 425 -14.87 4.11 6.76
C LEU A 425 -16.32 4.55 7.04
N PRO A 426 -17.26 3.64 7.30
CA PRO A 426 -18.69 4.00 7.41
C PRO A 426 -18.92 4.94 8.59
N SER A 427 -19.85 5.89 8.42
CA SER A 427 -20.17 6.92 9.43
C SER A 427 -20.67 6.33 10.76
N GLU A 428 -21.31 5.18 10.73
CA GLU A 428 -21.81 4.47 11.93
C GLU A 428 -20.69 3.96 12.86
N THR A 429 -19.48 3.76 12.33
CA THR A 429 -18.29 3.43 13.14
C THR A 429 -17.80 4.60 13.98
N TYR A 430 -18.38 5.79 13.81
CA TYR A 430 -17.99 7.02 14.51
C TYR A 430 -18.94 7.40 15.66
N SER A 431 -20.10 6.72 15.78
CA SER A 431 -21.08 6.95 16.88
C SER A 431 -20.69 6.25 18.18
#